data_a862a40ddc0f59ea6229d0e570f9c9d6
#
_entry.id   a862a40ddc0f59ea6229d0e570f9c9d6
#
_cell.length_a   1.000
_cell.length_b   1.000
_cell.length_c   1.000
_cell.angle_alpha   90.00
_cell.angle_beta   90.00
_cell.angle_gamma   90.00
#
_symmetry.space_group_name_H-M   'P 1'
#
loop_
_entity.id
_entity.type
_entity.pdbx_description
1 polymer ?
#
loop_
_entity_poly.entity_id
_entity_poly.type
_entity_poly.pdbx_seq_one_letter_code
_entity_poly.pdbx_strand_id
1 'polypeptide(L)' 'MSKTNELYKCPECGFLYREEQWAKKCEDWCKKYKSCNLEITAHAIKESE' A
#
# COMPACT_ATOMS: atom_id res chain seq x y z
N MET A 1 -10.09 -0.63 21.30
CA MET A 1 -9.87 -0.64 20.71
C MET A 1 -8.94 -0.51 20.42
N SER A 2 -8.37 -0.60 20.33
CA SER A 2 -7.43 -0.50 20.09
C SER A 2 -7.04 -0.57 18.98
N LYS A 3 -6.76 -0.07 18.49
CA LYS A 3 -6.45 -0.09 17.42
C LYS A 3 -5.20 0.21 17.25
N THR A 4 -4.47 -0.41 16.90
CA THR A 4 -3.15 -0.11 16.74
C THR A 4 -3.03 0.64 15.51
N ASN A 5 -2.00 1.32 15.32
CA ASN A 5 -1.78 2.05 14.15
C ASN A 5 -0.92 1.27 13.22
N GLU A 6 -1.17 0.04 13.07
CA GLU A 6 -0.39 -0.76 12.21
C GLU A 6 -0.61 -0.43 10.78
N LEU A 7 0.39 -0.29 9.99
CA LEU A 7 0.29 -0.03 8.59
C LEU A 7 0.73 -1.23 7.80
N TYR A 8 0.21 -1.38 6.60
CA TYR A 8 0.53 -2.53 5.77
C TYR A 8 1.42 -2.05 4.64
N LYS A 9 2.58 -2.62 4.52
CA LYS A 9 3.52 -2.19 3.53
C LYS A 9 3.52 -3.10 2.33
N CYS A 10 3.52 -2.53 1.15
CA CYS A 10 3.59 -3.31 -0.07
C CYS A 10 5.02 -3.79 -0.25
N PRO A 11 5.24 -5.10 -0.30
CA PRO A 11 6.60 -5.62 -0.41
C PRO A 11 7.25 -5.32 -1.75
N GLU A 12 6.45 -4.96 -2.74
CA GLU A 12 7.01 -4.71 -4.03
C GLU A 12 7.43 -3.25 -4.20
N CYS A 13 6.62 -2.32 -3.79
CA CYS A 13 6.97 -0.93 -3.98
C CYS A 13 7.24 -0.19 -2.68
N GLY A 14 6.94 -0.77 -1.56
CA GLY A 14 7.28 -0.14 -0.29
C GLY A 14 6.33 0.91 0.20
N PHE A 15 5.21 1.08 -0.46
CA PHE A 15 4.25 2.06 0.01
C PHE A 15 3.50 1.51 1.21
N LEU A 16 3.06 2.42 2.07
CA LEU A 16 2.32 2.03 3.24
C LEU A 16 0.85 2.33 3.05
N TYR A 17 0.00 1.45 3.54
CA TYR A 17 -1.43 1.62 3.43
C TYR A 17 -2.07 1.40 4.80
N ARG A 18 -3.16 2.09 5.04
CA ARG A 18 -3.85 1.89 6.30
C ARG A 18 -4.72 0.66 6.26
N GLU A 19 -5.09 0.20 5.07
CA GLU A 19 -5.94 -0.95 4.97
C GLU A 19 -5.23 -2.05 4.24
N GLU A 20 -5.39 -3.25 4.73
CA GLU A 20 -4.71 -4.38 4.15
C GLU A 20 -5.15 -4.62 2.71
N GLN A 21 -6.40 -4.37 2.42
CA GLN A 21 -6.88 -4.63 1.08
C GLN A 21 -6.14 -3.79 0.04
N TRP A 22 -5.77 -2.56 0.39
CA TRP A 22 -5.05 -1.74 -0.55
C TRP A 22 -3.61 -2.22 -0.70
N ALA A 23 -3.02 -2.66 0.38
CA ALA A 23 -1.67 -3.18 0.31
C ALA A 23 -1.63 -4.43 -0.54
N LYS A 24 -2.64 -5.29 -0.41
CA LYS A 24 -2.68 -6.49 -1.19
C LYS A 24 -2.91 -6.17 -2.65
N LYS A 25 -3.78 -5.22 -2.94
CA LYS A 25 -4.02 -4.86 -4.33
C LYS A 25 -2.75 -4.28 -4.94
N CYS A 26 -2.00 -3.48 -4.18
CA CYS A 26 -0.78 -2.91 -4.68
C CYS A 26 0.23 -4.02 -4.96
N GLU A 27 0.36 -4.96 -4.05
CA GLU A 27 1.30 -6.03 -4.21
C GLU A 27 0.96 -6.86 -5.46
N ASP A 28 -0.31 -7.19 -5.61
CA ASP A 28 -0.73 -8.00 -6.71
C ASP A 28 -0.47 -7.28 -8.04
N TRP A 29 -0.78 -5.99 -8.07
CA TRP A 29 -0.59 -5.23 -9.29
C TRP A 29 0.88 -5.10 -9.61
N CYS A 30 1.71 -4.79 -8.61
CA CYS A 30 3.12 -4.62 -8.85
C CYS A 30 3.76 -5.92 -9.33
N LYS A 31 3.32 -7.06 -8.77
CA LYS A 31 3.86 -8.31 -9.21
C LYS A 31 3.44 -8.60 -10.63
N LYS A 32 2.22 -8.29 -10.99
CA LYS A 32 1.73 -8.62 -12.29
C LYS A 32 2.24 -7.68 -13.36
N TYR A 33 2.27 -6.41 -13.11
CA TYR A 33 2.64 -5.44 -14.12
C TYR A 33 4.00 -4.80 -13.89
N LYS A 34 4.63 -5.14 -12.82
CA LYS A 34 5.93 -4.59 -12.50
C LYS A 34 5.93 -3.09 -12.43
N SER A 35 4.83 -2.52 -12.05
CA SER A 35 4.76 -1.09 -11.83
C SER A 35 3.61 -0.81 -10.90
N CYS A 36 3.58 0.35 -10.32
CA CYS A 36 2.54 0.66 -9.36
C CYS A 36 1.36 1.31 -10.03
N ASN A 37 0.18 1.03 -9.53
CA ASN A 37 -1.03 1.58 -10.07
C ASN A 37 -1.29 2.89 -9.36
N LEU A 38 -1.41 3.99 -10.09
CA LEU A 38 -1.61 5.28 -9.47
C LEU A 38 -2.91 5.36 -8.70
N GLU A 39 -3.92 4.64 -9.11
CA GLU A 39 -5.16 4.67 -8.38
C GLU A 39 -5.01 3.99 -7.04
N ILE A 40 -4.23 2.95 -6.98
CA ILE A 40 -4.00 2.25 -5.74
C ILE A 40 -3.05 3.06 -4.87
N THR A 41 -1.99 3.58 -5.45
CA THR A 41 -1.01 4.32 -4.66
C THR A 41 -1.58 5.64 -4.16
N ALA A 42 -2.67 6.10 -4.75
CA ALA A 42 -3.30 7.30 -4.25
C ALA A 42 -3.83 7.08 -2.84
N HIS A 43 -4.03 5.82 -2.45
CA HIS A 43 -4.51 5.54 -1.12
C HIS A 43 -3.34 5.26 -0.17
N ALA A 44 -2.13 5.30 -0.68
CA ALA A 44 -0.97 5.07 0.17
C ALA A 44 -0.75 6.27 1.09
N ILE A 45 -0.14 5.99 2.21
CA ILE A 45 0.15 7.05 3.16
C ILE A 45 1.42 7.73 2.74
N LYS A 46 1.35 9.02 2.45
CA LYS A 46 2.52 9.71 2.06
C LYS A 46 3.02 10.51 3.15
N GLU A 47 4.03 10.15 3.80
CA GLU A 47 4.49 10.81 4.89
C GLU A 47 5.38 11.76 4.52
N SER A 48 5.39 12.56 3.93
CA SER A 48 6.32 13.43 3.60
C SER A 48 6.61 14.38 4.36
N GLU A 49 6.96 14.62 4.62
CA GLU A 49 7.27 15.36 5.03
C GLU A 49 7.44 15.90 5.05
#